data_f59b81ec6eff589e2ca772c65fd07b61
#
_entry.id   f59b81ec6eff589e2ca772c65fd07b61
#
_cell.length_a   1.000
_cell.length_b   1.000
_cell.length_c   1.000
_cell.angle_alpha   90.00
_cell.angle_beta   90.00
_cell.angle_gamma   90.00
#
_symmetry.space_group_name_H-M   'P 1'
#
loop_
_entity.id
_entity.type
_entity.pdbx_description
1 polymer ?
#
loop_
_entity_poly.entity_id
_entity_poly.type
_entity_poly.pdbx_seq_one_letter_code
_entity_poly.pdbx_strand_id
1 'polypeptide(L)'
;MINAAQNVLSDENNQIGLIYRAQSPYQMAWREWSDIPTVDKRNGVFSDYGVLELIDELKDSKVIINNSNYYIEPTRAFVAIDVNTGGDMSFAAGLKANLAMAKDLPRQLRLRGLGGQVVIDPAPMSRQNRKTLENAIKSSLRRDTIETNFVGWTSMGLIELQRARIRPNWLTL
;
A
#
# COMPACT_ATOMS: atom_id res chain seq x y z
N MET A 1 -3.15 11.40 24.74
CA MET A 1 -2.29 10.37 24.12
C MET A 1 -0.79 10.66 24.30
N ILE A 2 -0.30 11.87 24.20
CA ILE A 2 1.10 12.22 24.53
C ILE A 2 1.43 11.87 25.98
N ASN A 3 0.52 12.17 26.92
CA ASN A 3 0.68 11.83 28.35
C ASN A 3 0.77 10.32 28.63
N ALA A 4 0.06 9.49 27.85
CA ALA A 4 0.14 8.04 28.03
C ALA A 4 1.50 7.48 27.57
N ALA A 5 2.07 8.01 26.51
CA ALA A 5 3.40 7.63 26.05
C ALA A 5 4.50 8.11 27.02
N GLN A 6 4.34 9.33 27.59
CA GLN A 6 5.26 9.85 28.60
C GLN A 6 5.16 9.11 29.92
N ASN A 7 3.95 8.74 30.35
CA ASN A 7 3.76 7.96 31.60
C ASN A 7 4.36 6.55 31.50
N VAL A 8 4.37 5.96 30.29
CA VAL A 8 5.03 4.66 30.07
C VAL A 8 6.55 4.80 30.01
N LEU A 9 7.07 5.94 29.55
CA LEU A 9 8.51 6.24 29.58
C LEU A 9 9.03 6.45 30.99
N SER A 10 8.17 6.83 31.93
CA SER A 10 8.53 7.02 33.34
C SER A 10 8.33 5.78 34.22
N ASP A 11 7.79 4.70 33.68
CA ASP A 11 7.61 3.43 34.40
C ASP A 11 8.88 2.56 34.27
N GLU A 12 9.76 2.68 35.26
CA GLU A 12 11.05 1.98 35.32
C GLU A 12 10.94 0.45 35.27
N ASN A 13 9.77 -0.10 35.60
CA ASN A 13 9.51 -1.54 35.60
C ASN A 13 9.09 -2.10 34.24
N ASN A 14 8.89 -1.27 33.22
CA ASN A 14 8.38 -1.69 31.91
C ASN A 14 9.30 -1.36 30.74
N GLN A 15 10.62 -1.39 30.96
CA GLN A 15 11.63 -1.08 29.94
C GLN A 15 11.53 -1.94 28.68
N ILE A 16 11.09 -3.19 28.80
CA ILE A 16 10.92 -4.11 27.65
C ILE A 16 9.80 -3.66 26.72
N GLY A 17 8.73 -3.06 27.26
CA GLY A 17 7.60 -2.56 26.46
C GLY A 17 7.93 -1.34 25.59
N LEU A 18 9.00 -0.61 25.91
CA LEU A 18 9.42 0.60 25.19
C LEU A 18 10.14 0.30 23.88
N ILE A 19 10.91 -0.77 23.83
CA ILE A 19 11.76 -1.13 22.68
C ILE A 19 10.92 -1.55 21.47
N TYR A 20 9.71 -2.06 21.70
CA TYR A 20 8.84 -2.63 20.65
C TYR A 20 7.59 -1.82 20.36
N ARG A 21 7.43 -0.62 20.90
CA ARG A 21 6.28 0.20 20.58
C ARG A 21 6.45 0.86 19.22
N ALA A 22 5.58 0.46 18.31
CA ALA A 22 5.39 1.22 17.09
C ALA A 22 5.02 2.68 17.42
N GLN A 23 5.52 3.62 16.64
CA GLN A 23 5.13 5.02 16.78
C GLN A 23 3.60 5.13 16.72
N SER A 24 3.02 5.97 17.57
CA SER A 24 1.58 6.23 17.48
C SER A 24 1.24 6.85 16.10
N PRO A 25 0.01 6.67 15.60
CA PRO A 25 -0.42 7.31 14.36
C PRO A 25 -0.20 8.82 14.35
N TYR A 26 -0.33 9.46 15.52
CA TYR A 26 -0.07 10.88 15.69
C TYR A 26 1.42 11.25 15.52
N GLN A 27 2.34 10.47 16.10
CA GLN A 27 3.77 10.67 15.93
C GLN A 27 4.21 10.43 14.48
N MET A 28 3.59 9.46 13.80
CA MET A 28 3.83 9.21 12.39
C MET A 28 3.36 10.37 11.53
N ALA A 29 2.17 10.92 11.78
CA ALA A 29 1.64 12.08 11.08
C ALA A 29 2.55 13.32 11.25
N TRP A 30 3.02 13.59 12.47
CA TRP A 30 3.96 14.68 12.74
C TRP A 30 5.28 14.53 11.99
N ARG A 31 5.75 13.33 11.80
CA ARG A 31 6.98 13.08 11.04
C ARG A 31 6.79 13.24 9.54
N GLU A 32 5.62 12.86 9.03
CA GLU A 32 5.36 12.83 7.58
C GLU A 32 4.82 14.17 7.05
N TRP A 33 4.19 14.98 7.89
CA TRP A 33 3.57 16.25 7.50
C TRP A 33 4.27 17.43 8.18
N SER A 34 4.80 18.34 7.37
CA SER A 34 5.45 19.57 7.88
C SER A 34 4.48 20.51 8.60
N ASP A 35 3.23 20.57 8.12
CA ASP A 35 2.15 21.35 8.69
C ASP A 35 0.96 20.45 9.00
N ILE A 36 0.73 20.16 10.29
CA ILE A 36 -0.47 19.48 10.72
C ILE A 36 -1.54 20.54 10.98
N PRO A 37 -2.58 20.63 10.13
CA PRO A 37 -3.67 21.55 10.35
C PRO A 37 -4.43 21.21 11.64
N THR A 38 -5.34 22.06 12.02
CA THR A 38 -6.18 21.87 13.20
C THR A 38 -6.81 20.48 13.22
N VAL A 39 -6.56 19.73 14.31
CA VAL A 39 -7.14 18.41 14.51
C VAL A 39 -8.59 18.58 14.96
N ASP A 40 -9.54 18.09 14.18
CA ASP A 40 -10.94 17.99 14.60
C ASP A 40 -11.09 16.83 15.60
N LYS A 41 -11.47 17.15 16.83
CA LYS A 41 -11.62 16.17 17.93
C LYS A 41 -13.07 15.80 18.22
N ARG A 42 -14.03 16.26 17.42
CA ARG A 42 -15.44 15.92 17.61
C ARG A 42 -15.67 14.43 17.45
N ASN A 43 -16.61 13.88 18.19
CA ASN A 43 -17.09 12.53 17.96
C ASN A 43 -17.83 12.47 16.61
N GLY A 44 -17.64 11.38 15.87
CA GLY A 44 -18.31 11.16 14.58
C GLY A 44 -17.66 11.84 13.39
N VAL A 45 -16.56 12.60 13.56
CA VAL A 45 -15.87 13.33 12.49
C VAL A 45 -15.51 12.47 11.28
N PHE A 46 -15.15 11.21 11.47
CA PHE A 46 -14.84 10.31 10.37
C PHE A 46 -16.06 9.97 9.52
N SER A 47 -17.23 9.83 10.15
CA SER A 47 -18.49 9.67 9.44
C SER A 47 -18.89 10.96 8.70
N ASP A 48 -18.76 12.12 9.38
CA ASP A 48 -19.12 13.42 8.79
C ASP A 48 -18.34 13.73 7.50
N TYR A 49 -17.09 13.25 7.40
CA TYR A 49 -16.22 13.44 6.23
C TYR A 49 -16.17 12.23 5.29
N GLY A 50 -17.02 11.22 5.46
CA GLY A 50 -17.04 10.02 4.61
C GLY A 50 -15.77 9.16 4.72
N VAL A 51 -15.02 9.29 5.83
CA VAL A 51 -13.75 8.54 6.00
C VAL A 51 -14.02 7.07 6.29
N LEU A 52 -15.14 6.75 6.97
CA LEU A 52 -15.50 5.36 7.28
C LEU A 52 -15.82 4.58 6.01
N GLU A 53 -16.51 5.18 5.06
CA GLU A 53 -16.81 4.61 3.76
C GLU A 53 -15.53 4.32 2.96
N LEU A 54 -14.57 5.26 2.95
CA LEU A 54 -13.25 5.04 2.33
C LEU A 54 -12.46 3.92 3.00
N ILE A 55 -12.57 3.76 4.32
CA ILE A 55 -11.93 2.66 5.05
C ILE A 55 -12.58 1.32 4.66
N ASP A 56 -13.91 1.29 4.51
CA ASP A 56 -14.62 0.07 4.12
C ASP A 56 -14.28 -0.32 2.67
N GLU A 57 -14.15 0.62 1.75
CA GLU A 57 -13.66 0.36 0.40
C GLU A 57 -12.26 -0.26 0.38
N LEU A 58 -11.37 0.14 1.31
CA LEU A 58 -10.03 -0.43 1.41
C LEU A 58 -10.01 -1.88 1.92
N LYS A 59 -11.08 -2.36 2.56
CA LYS A 59 -11.20 -3.77 2.97
C LYS A 59 -11.47 -4.70 1.79
N ASP A 60 -12.04 -4.18 0.70
CA ASP A 60 -12.17 -4.94 -0.53
C ASP A 60 -10.79 -5.16 -1.16
N SER A 61 -10.52 -6.39 -1.57
CA SER A 61 -9.31 -6.72 -2.33
C SER A 61 -9.32 -6.10 -3.73
N LYS A 62 -10.50 -5.85 -4.30
CA LYS A 62 -10.67 -5.34 -5.65
C LYS A 62 -10.46 -3.84 -5.72
N VAL A 63 -9.59 -3.43 -6.61
CA VAL A 63 -9.35 -2.01 -6.96
C VAL A 63 -9.79 -1.78 -8.40
N ILE A 64 -10.73 -0.87 -8.60
CA ILE A 64 -11.25 -0.51 -9.94
C ILE A 64 -10.46 0.70 -10.44
N ILE A 65 -9.92 0.60 -11.66
CA ILE A 65 -9.21 1.68 -12.33
C ILE A 65 -9.72 1.82 -13.76
N ASN A 66 -10.45 2.87 -14.03
CA ASN A 66 -11.07 3.09 -15.36
C ASN A 66 -11.91 1.86 -15.78
N ASN A 67 -11.53 1.24 -16.93
CA ASN A 67 -12.21 0.06 -17.47
C ASN A 67 -11.49 -1.25 -17.11
N SER A 68 -10.55 -1.22 -16.18
CA SER A 68 -9.79 -2.38 -15.70
C SER A 68 -9.89 -2.47 -14.18
N ASN A 69 -9.41 -3.57 -13.62
CA ASN A 69 -9.34 -3.76 -12.19
C ASN A 69 -8.11 -4.61 -11.84
N TYR A 70 -7.73 -4.58 -10.59
CA TYR A 70 -6.76 -5.54 -10.05
C TYR A 70 -7.14 -5.89 -8.62
N TYR A 71 -6.70 -7.05 -8.17
CA TYR A 71 -6.90 -7.52 -6.80
C TYR A 71 -5.61 -7.36 -6.02
N ILE A 72 -5.71 -7.00 -4.74
CA ILE A 72 -4.59 -6.96 -3.79
C ILE A 72 -4.95 -7.85 -2.62
N GLU A 73 -4.27 -8.98 -2.50
CA GLU A 73 -4.56 -10.00 -1.52
C GLU A 73 -3.33 -10.26 -0.64
N PRO A 74 -3.34 -9.80 0.62
CA PRO A 74 -2.30 -10.16 1.57
C PRO A 74 -2.44 -11.63 1.97
N THR A 75 -1.39 -12.39 1.75
CA THR A 75 -1.26 -13.77 2.26
C THR A 75 -0.32 -13.80 3.47
N ARG A 76 -0.11 -14.95 4.07
CA ARG A 76 0.88 -15.12 5.14
C ARG A 76 2.32 -14.89 4.68
N ALA A 77 2.63 -15.17 3.44
CA ALA A 77 3.99 -15.13 2.89
C ALA A 77 4.30 -13.85 2.12
N PHE A 78 3.35 -13.38 1.31
CA PHE A 78 3.55 -12.24 0.41
C PHE A 78 2.21 -11.56 0.10
N VAL A 79 2.26 -10.42 -0.57
CA VAL A 79 1.09 -9.75 -1.14
C VAL A 79 0.95 -10.19 -2.59
N ALA A 80 -0.16 -10.84 -2.93
CA ALA A 80 -0.50 -11.20 -4.30
C ALA A 80 -1.26 -10.05 -4.97
N ILE A 81 -0.92 -9.77 -6.23
CA ILE A 81 -1.62 -8.77 -7.06
C ILE A 81 -1.93 -9.41 -8.40
N ASP A 82 -3.21 -9.41 -8.79
CA ASP A 82 -3.70 -9.94 -10.05
C ASP A 82 -4.34 -8.82 -10.88
N VAL A 83 -3.85 -8.57 -12.09
CA VAL A 83 -4.30 -7.46 -12.94
C VAL A 83 -5.21 -7.95 -14.06
N ASN A 84 -6.40 -7.35 -14.15
CA ASN A 84 -7.43 -7.75 -15.10
C ASN A 84 -7.87 -6.61 -16.02
N THR A 85 -8.11 -6.91 -17.30
CA THR A 85 -8.50 -5.93 -18.31
C THR A 85 -10.01 -5.66 -18.37
N GLY A 86 -10.80 -6.40 -17.59
CA GLY A 86 -12.26 -6.40 -17.77
C GLY A 86 -12.67 -7.20 -19.01
N GLY A 87 -13.43 -6.61 -19.92
CA GLY A 87 -13.96 -7.31 -21.10
C GLY A 87 -13.05 -7.32 -22.34
N ASP A 88 -12.00 -6.49 -22.39
CA ASP A 88 -11.10 -6.40 -23.55
C ASP A 88 -9.85 -7.25 -23.36
N MET A 89 -9.73 -8.35 -24.09
CA MET A 89 -8.64 -9.31 -24.02
C MET A 89 -7.43 -8.95 -24.90
N SER A 90 -7.40 -7.77 -25.50
CA SER A 90 -6.28 -7.34 -26.36
C SER A 90 -5.00 -7.05 -25.55
N PHE A 91 -3.84 -7.30 -26.15
CA PHE A 91 -2.55 -6.94 -25.54
C PHE A 91 -2.40 -5.44 -25.26
N ALA A 92 -3.08 -4.60 -26.04
CA ALA A 92 -3.11 -3.15 -25.82
C ALA A 92 -3.89 -2.80 -24.54
N ALA A 93 -5.04 -3.45 -24.32
CA ALA A 93 -5.81 -3.31 -23.09
C ALA A 93 -5.01 -3.83 -21.88
N GLY A 94 -4.33 -4.97 -22.01
CA GLY A 94 -3.46 -5.51 -20.98
C GLY A 94 -2.34 -4.55 -20.59
N LEU A 95 -1.63 -3.97 -21.54
CA LEU A 95 -0.62 -2.96 -21.24
C LEU A 95 -1.22 -1.75 -20.53
N LYS A 96 -2.38 -1.26 -20.99
CA LYS A 96 -3.06 -0.10 -20.38
C LYS A 96 -3.46 -0.38 -18.93
N ALA A 97 -4.01 -1.56 -18.65
CA ALA A 97 -4.37 -2.01 -17.30
C ALA A 97 -3.13 -2.07 -16.39
N ASN A 98 -2.06 -2.71 -16.86
CA ASN A 98 -0.79 -2.85 -16.15
C ASN A 98 -0.15 -1.49 -15.83
N LEU A 99 -0.17 -0.54 -16.76
CA LEU A 99 0.35 0.82 -16.53
C LEU A 99 -0.50 1.61 -15.54
N ALA A 100 -1.82 1.44 -15.58
CA ALA A 100 -2.73 2.07 -14.62
C ALA A 100 -2.49 1.52 -13.20
N MET A 101 -2.39 0.19 -13.05
CA MET A 101 -2.02 -0.46 -11.80
C MET A 101 -0.66 0.03 -11.31
N ALA A 102 0.38 0.05 -12.16
CA ALA A 102 1.72 0.49 -11.77
C ALA A 102 1.75 1.91 -11.19
N LYS A 103 0.90 2.79 -11.68
CA LYS A 103 0.78 4.18 -11.19
C LYS A 103 0.10 4.26 -9.82
N ASP A 104 -0.93 3.45 -9.56
CA ASP A 104 -1.73 3.49 -8.33
C ASP A 104 -1.16 2.59 -7.21
N LEU A 105 -0.42 1.55 -7.56
CA LEU A 105 0.06 0.53 -6.64
C LEU A 105 0.74 1.07 -5.37
N PRO A 106 1.69 2.02 -5.43
CA PRO A 106 2.34 2.53 -4.21
C PRO A 106 1.34 3.13 -3.22
N ARG A 107 0.34 3.86 -3.73
CA ARG A 107 -0.74 4.43 -2.93
C ARG A 107 -1.57 3.34 -2.25
N GLN A 108 -1.98 2.31 -2.97
CA GLN A 108 -2.79 1.22 -2.44
C GLN A 108 -2.04 0.43 -1.36
N LEU A 109 -0.76 0.14 -1.58
CA LEU A 109 0.07 -0.53 -0.58
C LEU A 109 0.23 0.31 0.70
N ARG A 110 0.37 1.65 0.57
CA ARG A 110 0.42 2.55 1.75
C ARG A 110 -0.89 2.57 2.51
N LEU A 111 -2.00 2.75 1.81
CA LEU A 111 -3.34 2.84 2.42
C LEU A 111 -3.71 1.57 3.19
N ARG A 112 -3.26 0.40 2.73
CA ARG A 112 -3.52 -0.90 3.38
C ARG A 112 -2.43 -1.31 4.38
N GLY A 113 -1.35 -0.54 4.50
CA GLY A 113 -0.23 -0.89 5.39
C GLY A 113 0.54 -2.15 4.94
N LEU A 114 0.55 -2.42 3.62
CA LEU A 114 1.15 -3.63 3.08
C LEU A 114 2.64 -3.46 2.78
N GLY A 115 3.42 -4.47 3.12
CA GLY A 115 4.86 -4.54 2.85
C GLY A 115 5.38 -5.98 2.87
N GLY A 116 6.67 -6.12 2.67
CA GLY A 116 7.34 -7.42 2.50
C GLY A 116 7.46 -7.78 1.03
N GLN A 117 7.35 -9.06 0.71
CA GLN A 117 7.35 -9.53 -0.69
C GLN A 117 6.01 -9.20 -1.34
N VAL A 118 6.06 -8.69 -2.56
CA VAL A 118 4.89 -8.42 -3.39
C VAL A 118 5.09 -9.12 -4.73
N VAL A 119 4.12 -9.91 -5.13
CA VAL A 119 4.13 -10.65 -6.40
C VAL A 119 2.97 -10.14 -7.25
N ILE A 120 3.26 -9.72 -8.47
CA ILE A 120 2.28 -9.19 -9.40
C ILE A 120 2.14 -10.14 -10.59
N ASP A 121 0.92 -10.58 -10.86
CA ASP A 121 0.53 -11.24 -12.10
C ASP A 121 -0.04 -10.18 -13.06
N PRO A 122 0.74 -9.74 -14.06
CA PRO A 122 0.30 -8.70 -14.96
C PRO A 122 -0.70 -9.25 -16.01
N ALA A 123 -1.69 -8.44 -16.37
CA ALA A 123 -2.58 -8.74 -17.47
C ALA A 123 -1.80 -9.07 -18.75
N PRO A 124 -2.29 -9.98 -19.60
CA PRO A 124 -1.60 -10.38 -20.82
C PRO A 124 -1.21 -9.20 -21.70
N MET A 125 0.09 -9.15 -22.07
CA MET A 125 0.63 -8.10 -22.91
C MET A 125 1.78 -8.64 -23.78
N SER A 126 2.19 -7.90 -24.80
CA SER A 126 3.33 -8.22 -25.65
C SER A 126 4.64 -8.24 -24.82
N ARG A 127 5.52 -9.21 -25.08
CA ARG A 127 6.85 -9.28 -24.44
C ARG A 127 7.69 -8.02 -24.60
N GLN A 128 7.54 -7.33 -25.73
CA GLN A 128 8.22 -6.05 -26.00
C GLN A 128 7.84 -4.96 -25.01
N ASN A 129 6.64 -5.02 -24.44
CA ASN A 129 6.12 -4.05 -23.47
C ASN A 129 6.58 -4.29 -22.03
N ARG A 130 7.28 -5.41 -21.74
CA ARG A 130 7.78 -5.70 -20.38
C ARG A 130 8.67 -4.59 -19.85
N LYS A 131 9.56 -4.05 -20.67
CA LYS A 131 10.46 -2.96 -20.28
C LYS A 131 9.70 -1.66 -20.00
N THR A 132 8.64 -1.40 -20.74
CA THR A 132 7.75 -0.25 -20.52
C THR A 132 7.06 -0.34 -19.17
N LEU A 133 6.49 -1.51 -18.85
CA LEU A 133 5.86 -1.75 -17.54
C LEU A 133 6.87 -1.67 -16.39
N GLU A 134 8.03 -2.30 -16.53
CA GLU A 134 9.12 -2.22 -15.54
C GLU A 134 9.51 -0.77 -15.23
N ASN A 135 9.69 0.05 -16.26
CA ASN A 135 10.04 1.45 -16.11
C ASN A 135 8.92 2.24 -15.41
N ALA A 136 7.66 1.96 -15.74
CA ALA A 136 6.50 2.58 -15.10
C ALA A 136 6.43 2.24 -13.60
N ILE A 137 6.60 0.96 -13.23
CA ILE A 137 6.64 0.52 -11.85
C ILE A 137 7.79 1.21 -11.11
N LYS A 138 9.02 1.12 -11.62
CA LYS A 138 10.20 1.75 -11.01
C LYS A 138 10.03 3.26 -10.83
N SER A 139 9.41 3.92 -11.80
CA SER A 139 9.13 5.37 -11.71
C SER A 139 8.12 5.70 -10.62
N SER A 140 7.07 4.89 -10.46
CA SER A 140 6.06 5.08 -9.42
C SER A 140 6.63 4.80 -8.03
N LEU A 141 7.41 3.73 -7.88
CA LEU A 141 8.06 3.37 -6.63
C LEU A 141 9.06 4.43 -6.15
N ARG A 142 9.81 5.06 -7.04
CA ARG A 142 10.75 6.14 -6.68
C ARG A 142 10.07 7.38 -6.11
N ARG A 143 8.79 7.59 -6.39
CA ARG A 143 8.00 8.71 -5.87
C ARG A 143 7.33 8.37 -4.54
N ASP A 144 7.40 7.11 -4.13
CA ASP A 144 6.80 6.65 -2.89
C ASP A 144 7.70 6.99 -1.69
N THR A 145 7.08 7.28 -0.55
CA THR A 145 7.78 7.53 0.72
C THR A 145 8.31 6.25 1.37
N ILE A 146 7.82 5.09 0.94
CA ILE A 146 8.23 3.79 1.48
C ILE A 146 9.15 3.09 0.48
N GLU A 147 10.35 2.77 0.90
CA GLU A 147 11.33 2.07 0.09
C GLU A 147 10.76 0.76 -0.45
N THR A 148 10.82 0.64 -1.78
CA THR A 148 10.35 -0.54 -2.51
C THR A 148 11.28 -0.81 -3.68
N ASN A 149 11.86 -2.00 -3.69
CA ASN A 149 12.80 -2.44 -4.71
C ASN A 149 12.10 -3.33 -5.73
N PHE A 150 12.33 -3.05 -7.01
CA PHE A 150 11.96 -3.93 -8.10
C PHE A 150 13.00 -5.05 -8.19
N VAL A 151 12.62 -6.28 -7.84
CA VAL A 151 13.54 -7.44 -7.85
C VAL A 151 13.72 -7.96 -9.26
N GLY A 152 12.63 -8.23 -9.98
CA GLY A 152 12.73 -8.73 -11.34
C GLY A 152 11.46 -9.41 -11.85
N TRP A 153 11.62 -10.10 -12.97
CA TRP A 153 10.61 -10.97 -13.57
C TRP A 153 10.93 -12.42 -13.23
N THR A 154 9.94 -13.18 -12.82
CA THR A 154 10.07 -14.63 -12.66
C THR A 154 10.08 -15.34 -14.03
N SER A 155 10.47 -16.62 -14.04
CA SER A 155 10.38 -17.47 -15.23
C SER A 155 8.95 -17.63 -15.72
N MET A 156 7.97 -17.55 -14.80
CA MET A 156 6.54 -17.64 -15.11
C MET A 156 5.94 -16.34 -15.65
N GLY A 157 6.69 -15.23 -15.63
CA GLY A 157 6.23 -13.94 -16.11
C GLY A 157 5.57 -13.06 -15.05
N LEU A 158 5.71 -13.41 -13.77
CA LEU A 158 5.31 -12.59 -12.65
C LEU A 158 6.37 -11.52 -12.36
N ILE A 159 5.97 -10.45 -11.68
CA ILE A 159 6.89 -9.39 -11.22
C ILE A 159 7.04 -9.51 -9.72
N GLU A 160 8.29 -9.41 -9.25
CA GLU A 160 8.61 -9.43 -7.82
C GLU A 160 9.09 -8.07 -7.35
N LEU A 161 8.52 -7.61 -6.21
CA LEU A 161 8.95 -6.42 -5.50
C LEU A 161 9.27 -6.78 -4.06
N GLN A 162 10.22 -6.03 -3.46
CA GLN A 162 10.54 -6.08 -2.04
C GLN A 162 10.25 -4.72 -1.42
N ARG A 163 9.28 -4.65 -0.50
CA ARG A 163 8.84 -3.42 0.15
C ARG A 163 9.13 -3.42 1.64
N ALA A 164 9.66 -2.32 2.17
CA ALA A 164 9.89 -2.17 3.60
C ALA A 164 8.58 -2.30 4.40
N ARG A 165 8.62 -3.04 5.52
CA ARG A 165 7.50 -3.18 6.46
C ARG A 165 7.62 -2.11 7.54
N ILE A 166 7.02 -0.95 7.31
CA ILE A 166 7.07 0.18 8.25
C ILE A 166 5.74 0.42 8.97
N ARG A 167 4.67 -0.23 8.55
CA ARG A 167 3.34 -0.12 9.14
C ARG A 167 2.73 -1.52 9.33
N PRO A 168 1.94 -1.72 10.39
CA PRO A 168 1.16 -2.94 10.51
C PRO A 168 0.10 -2.99 9.41
N ASN A 169 -0.19 -4.20 8.93
CA ASN A 169 -1.37 -4.42 8.10
C ASN A 169 -2.62 -4.29 8.99
N TRP A 170 -3.31 -3.18 8.89
CA TRP A 170 -4.49 -2.91 9.72
C TRP A 170 -5.76 -3.65 9.24
N LEU A 171 -5.73 -4.22 8.03
CA LEU A 171 -6.85 -5.03 7.49
C LEU A 171 -6.97 -6.39 8.19
N THR A 172 -5.95 -6.82 8.91
CA THR A 172 -5.91 -8.09 9.63
C THR A 172 -6.02 -7.92 11.15
N LEU A 173 -6.22 -6.69 11.61
CA LEU A 173 -6.51 -6.34 12.99
C LEU A 173 -8.02 -6.35 13.23
#